data_1cf6712b1166a9ddfdfebe688f4323b6
#
_entry.id   1cf6712b1166a9ddfdfebe688f4323b6
#
_cell.length_a   1.000
_cell.length_b   1.000
_cell.length_c   1.000
_cell.angle_alpha   90.00
_cell.angle_beta   90.00
_cell.angle_gamma   90.00
#
_symmetry.space_group_name_H-M   'P 1'
#
loop_
_entity.id
_entity.type
_entity.pdbx_description
1 polymer ?
#
loop_
_entity_poly.entity_id
_entity_poly.type
_entity_poly.pdbx_seq_one_letter_code
_entity_poly.pdbx_strand_id
1 'polypeptide(L)'
;RNISFANDLDKSLNQINERIESSFYELNDISEELSSYLQKLVFDPNRLDEVNNRLSLIYNLKKKYASSINAPLTEVFTYLEKAQKFLDENLDGNDKKQMLSAEIKKLEKEVLQKAAYLSEKRISCAKELEKEVDEILVNLGMKGTTFGVSIKEKSGTEVEQKCGPYGKDDVEFLISANPGNPLLPLAKIASGGELSRVMLALKTIFAKSDSVGTLIFDEIDTGIGGEIAVSVGNHIKKLATGRQIFCITHLASI
;
A
#
# COMPACT_ATOMS: atom_id res chain seq x y z
N ARG A 1 18.39 -34.92 -87.74
CA ARG A 1 18.15 -35.03 -89.22
C ARG A 1 19.42 -35.41 -89.95
N ASN A 2 20.56 -34.75 -89.84
CA ASN A 2 21.79 -35.02 -90.61
C ASN A 2 22.44 -36.36 -90.25
N ILE A 3 22.31 -36.86 -89.04
CA ILE A 3 22.90 -38.15 -88.63
C ILE A 3 22.05 -39.32 -89.05
N SER A 4 20.70 -39.20 -89.08
CA SER A 4 19.84 -40.25 -89.65
C SER A 4 20.09 -40.46 -91.16
N PHE A 5 20.38 -39.38 -91.89
CA PHE A 5 20.75 -39.46 -93.32
C PHE A 5 22.14 -40.10 -93.52
N ALA A 6 23.08 -39.86 -92.62
CA ALA A 6 24.41 -40.49 -92.61
C ALA A 6 24.32 -42.00 -92.26
N ASN A 7 23.37 -42.39 -91.40
CA ASN A 7 23.09 -43.77 -91.02
C ASN A 7 22.57 -44.64 -92.19
N ASP A 8 21.84 -44.03 -93.17
CA ASP A 8 21.39 -44.70 -94.39
C ASP A 8 22.55 -45.04 -95.34
N LEU A 9 23.67 -44.30 -95.19
CA LEU A 9 24.88 -44.48 -95.99
C LEU A 9 25.91 -45.39 -95.31
N ASP A 10 26.03 -45.40 -94.00
CA ASP A 10 26.95 -46.22 -93.22
C ASP A 10 26.27 -46.80 -91.98
N LYS A 11 26.00 -48.11 -92.02
CA LYS A 11 25.31 -48.87 -90.97
C LYS A 11 26.10 -48.93 -89.65
N SER A 12 27.40 -48.60 -89.63
CA SER A 12 28.21 -48.53 -88.41
C SER A 12 27.80 -47.41 -87.52
N LEU A 13 27.06 -46.44 -88.02
CA LEU A 13 26.55 -45.27 -87.28
C LEU A 13 25.22 -45.54 -86.54
N ASN A 14 24.59 -46.70 -86.75
CA ASN A 14 23.29 -47.03 -86.11
C ASN A 14 23.28 -46.83 -84.60
N GLN A 15 24.28 -47.37 -83.97
CA GLN A 15 24.39 -47.32 -82.48
C GLN A 15 24.53 -45.87 -81.95
N ILE A 16 25.21 -45.01 -82.69
CA ILE A 16 25.37 -43.59 -82.36
C ILE A 16 24.06 -42.85 -82.67
N ASN A 17 23.38 -43.13 -83.75
CA ASN A 17 22.09 -42.53 -84.07
C ASN A 17 21.03 -42.85 -82.98
N GLU A 18 20.89 -44.13 -82.57
CA GLU A 18 19.96 -44.54 -81.51
C GLU A 18 20.23 -43.84 -80.23
N ARG A 19 21.48 -43.69 -79.83
CA ARG A 19 21.85 -42.95 -78.61
C ARG A 19 21.52 -41.48 -78.70
N ILE A 20 21.71 -40.85 -79.81
CA ILE A 20 21.37 -39.45 -80.07
C ILE A 20 19.86 -39.25 -80.06
N GLU A 21 19.12 -40.13 -80.69
CA GLU A 21 17.65 -40.09 -80.70
C GLU A 21 17.11 -40.28 -79.26
N SER A 22 17.62 -41.27 -78.55
CA SER A 22 17.24 -41.49 -77.16
C SER A 22 17.52 -40.25 -76.25
N SER A 23 18.71 -39.68 -76.37
CA SER A 23 19.07 -38.46 -75.65
C SER A 23 18.20 -37.25 -76.04
N PHE A 24 17.83 -37.15 -77.31
CA PHE A 24 16.93 -36.09 -77.78
C PHE A 24 15.54 -36.20 -77.14
N TYR A 25 14.95 -37.41 -77.15
CA TYR A 25 13.65 -37.62 -76.49
C TYR A 25 13.72 -37.36 -74.99
N GLU A 26 14.78 -37.84 -74.32
CA GLU A 26 14.98 -37.59 -72.89
C GLU A 26 15.10 -36.09 -72.58
N LEU A 27 15.83 -35.32 -73.36
CA LEU A 27 15.92 -33.86 -73.17
C LEU A 27 14.60 -33.16 -73.46
N ASN A 28 13.81 -33.68 -74.40
CA ASN A 28 12.48 -33.13 -74.71
C ASN A 28 11.51 -33.39 -73.57
N ASP A 29 11.52 -34.59 -72.99
CA ASP A 29 10.71 -34.93 -71.82
C ASP A 29 11.09 -34.05 -70.60
N ILE A 30 12.38 -33.87 -70.33
CA ILE A 30 12.87 -32.97 -69.31
C ILE A 30 12.40 -31.52 -69.51
N SER A 31 12.42 -31.07 -70.77
CA SER A 31 11.94 -29.71 -71.14
C SER A 31 10.44 -29.55 -70.92
N GLU A 32 9.66 -30.57 -71.18
CA GLU A 32 8.20 -30.57 -70.91
C GLU A 32 7.91 -30.61 -69.45
N GLU A 33 8.65 -31.42 -68.66
CA GLU A 33 8.55 -31.45 -67.22
C GLU A 33 8.89 -30.10 -66.60
N LEU A 34 9.99 -29.46 -67.01
CA LEU A 34 10.37 -28.12 -66.58
C LEU A 34 9.34 -27.06 -66.92
N SER A 35 8.76 -27.13 -68.14
CA SER A 35 7.70 -26.22 -68.56
C SER A 35 6.44 -26.39 -67.72
N SER A 36 6.07 -27.65 -67.44
CA SER A 36 4.95 -27.97 -66.54
C SER A 36 5.20 -27.51 -65.12
N TYR A 37 6.44 -27.65 -64.61
CA TYR A 37 6.84 -27.14 -63.28
C TYR A 37 6.76 -25.62 -63.24
N LEU A 38 7.27 -24.90 -64.20
CA LEU A 38 7.19 -23.45 -64.33
C LEU A 38 5.73 -22.94 -64.36
N GLN A 39 4.83 -23.63 -65.05
CA GLN A 39 3.41 -23.27 -65.03
C GLN A 39 2.71 -23.48 -63.71
N LYS A 40 3.20 -24.41 -62.89
CA LYS A 40 2.69 -24.64 -61.50
C LYS A 40 3.25 -23.65 -60.48
N LEU A 41 4.37 -22.99 -60.76
CA LEU A 41 4.94 -21.95 -59.95
C LEU A 41 4.11 -20.67 -60.06
N VAL A 42 3.15 -20.52 -59.15
CA VAL A 42 2.41 -19.27 -59.02
C VAL A 42 3.22 -18.34 -58.14
N PHE A 43 4.03 -17.49 -58.75
CA PHE A 43 4.68 -16.39 -58.05
C PHE A 43 3.80 -15.14 -58.16
N ASP A 44 3.11 -14.82 -57.04
CA ASP A 44 2.34 -13.60 -56.93
C ASP A 44 3.04 -12.65 -55.93
N PRO A 45 3.81 -11.67 -56.45
CA PRO A 45 4.52 -10.71 -55.57
C PRO A 45 3.55 -9.87 -54.76
N ASN A 46 2.36 -9.54 -55.25
CA ASN A 46 1.38 -8.74 -54.52
C ASN A 46 0.85 -9.52 -53.31
N ARG A 47 0.63 -10.83 -53.49
CA ARG A 47 0.21 -11.70 -52.38
C ARG A 47 1.30 -11.86 -51.32
N LEU A 48 2.57 -11.92 -51.73
CA LEU A 48 3.70 -11.96 -50.81
C LEU A 48 3.77 -10.67 -49.97
N ASP A 49 3.64 -9.52 -50.60
CA ASP A 49 3.64 -8.22 -49.91
C ASP A 49 2.44 -8.08 -48.96
N GLU A 50 1.27 -8.53 -49.37
CA GLU A 50 0.08 -8.55 -48.54
C GLU A 50 0.30 -9.39 -47.25
N VAL A 51 0.85 -10.61 -47.42
CA VAL A 51 1.15 -11.49 -46.28
C VAL A 51 2.22 -10.89 -45.37
N ASN A 52 3.28 -10.31 -45.92
CA ASN A 52 4.33 -9.63 -45.12
C ASN A 52 3.79 -8.45 -44.35
N ASN A 53 2.94 -7.62 -44.94
CA ASN A 53 2.30 -6.51 -44.28
C ASN A 53 1.40 -6.99 -43.14
N ARG A 54 0.65 -8.06 -43.35
CA ARG A 54 -0.20 -8.65 -42.30
C ARG A 54 0.60 -9.24 -41.17
N LEU A 55 1.70 -9.93 -41.44
CA LEU A 55 2.62 -10.44 -40.42
C LEU A 55 3.24 -9.31 -39.61
N SER A 56 3.69 -8.25 -40.28
CA SER A 56 4.25 -7.08 -39.61
C SER A 56 3.24 -6.42 -38.67
N LEU A 57 1.98 -6.31 -39.09
CA LEU A 57 0.91 -5.79 -38.23
C LEU A 57 0.69 -6.67 -37.00
N ILE A 58 0.59 -7.99 -37.17
CA ILE A 58 0.42 -8.95 -36.07
C ILE A 58 1.61 -8.88 -35.11
N TYR A 59 2.82 -8.82 -35.66
CA TYR A 59 4.05 -8.69 -34.85
C TYR A 59 4.05 -7.43 -33.98
N ASN A 60 3.69 -6.30 -34.57
CA ASN A 60 3.58 -5.03 -33.86
C ASN A 60 2.50 -5.07 -32.77
N LEU A 61 1.35 -5.68 -33.04
CA LEU A 61 0.30 -5.85 -32.04
C LEU A 61 0.75 -6.75 -30.89
N LYS A 62 1.42 -7.87 -31.17
CA LYS A 62 1.97 -8.75 -30.13
C LYS A 62 3.04 -8.05 -29.30
N LYS A 63 3.96 -7.31 -29.95
CA LYS A 63 5.00 -6.55 -29.24
C LYS A 63 4.43 -5.53 -28.28
N LYS A 64 3.28 -4.93 -28.61
CA LYS A 64 2.67 -3.86 -27.82
C LYS A 64 1.71 -4.36 -26.73
N TYR A 65 0.99 -5.47 -26.98
CA TYR A 65 -0.16 -5.87 -26.17
C TYR A 65 -0.09 -7.31 -25.63
N ALA A 66 0.90 -8.12 -26.01
CA ALA A 66 1.11 -9.46 -25.49
C ALA A 66 2.32 -9.51 -24.54
N SER A 67 2.42 -10.55 -23.73
CA SER A 67 3.51 -10.78 -22.80
C SER A 67 4.87 -10.95 -23.48
N SER A 68 4.87 -11.52 -24.70
CA SER A 68 6.04 -11.66 -25.54
C SER A 68 5.65 -11.75 -27.02
N ILE A 69 6.63 -11.58 -27.92
CA ILE A 69 6.45 -11.72 -29.37
C ILE A 69 6.00 -13.15 -29.76
N ASN A 70 6.44 -14.15 -29.00
CA ASN A 70 6.09 -15.56 -29.21
C ASN A 70 4.77 -15.97 -28.56
N ALA A 71 4.14 -15.10 -27.78
CA ALA A 71 2.85 -15.38 -27.16
C ALA A 71 1.77 -15.65 -28.21
N PRO A 72 0.73 -16.44 -27.89
CA PRO A 72 -0.38 -16.66 -28.80
C PRO A 72 -1.15 -15.35 -29.07
N LEU A 73 -1.75 -15.22 -30.23
CA LEU A 73 -2.51 -14.03 -30.61
C LEU A 73 -3.74 -13.81 -29.73
N THR A 74 -4.22 -14.85 -29.07
CA THR A 74 -5.31 -14.79 -28.08
C THR A 74 -5.04 -13.80 -26.93
N GLU A 75 -3.78 -13.59 -26.54
CA GLU A 75 -3.44 -12.59 -25.52
C GLU A 75 -3.79 -11.17 -25.97
N VAL A 76 -3.58 -10.85 -27.25
CA VAL A 76 -3.95 -9.55 -27.81
C VAL A 76 -5.46 -9.34 -27.78
N PHE A 77 -6.24 -10.38 -28.06
CA PHE A 77 -7.70 -10.32 -27.95
C PHE A 77 -8.16 -10.19 -26.50
N THR A 78 -7.54 -10.93 -25.59
CA THR A 78 -7.82 -10.78 -24.13
C THR A 78 -7.52 -9.37 -23.64
N TYR A 79 -6.43 -8.76 -24.13
CA TYR A 79 -6.13 -7.36 -23.83
C TYR A 79 -7.20 -6.42 -24.39
N LEU A 80 -7.64 -6.63 -25.63
CA LEU A 80 -8.69 -5.84 -26.26
C LEU A 80 -10.00 -5.91 -25.46
N GLU A 81 -10.42 -7.11 -25.06
CA GLU A 81 -11.63 -7.30 -24.23
C GLU A 81 -11.54 -6.57 -22.89
N LYS A 82 -10.38 -6.67 -22.23
CA LYS A 82 -10.13 -5.95 -20.97
C LYS A 82 -10.15 -4.43 -21.16
N ALA A 83 -9.52 -3.95 -22.23
CA ALA A 83 -9.48 -2.52 -22.54
C ALA A 83 -10.88 -1.99 -22.91
N GLN A 84 -11.65 -2.76 -23.68
CA GLN A 84 -13.02 -2.42 -24.02
C GLN A 84 -13.91 -2.35 -22.78
N LYS A 85 -13.83 -3.38 -21.94
CA LYS A 85 -14.58 -3.40 -20.66
C LYS A 85 -14.20 -2.23 -19.76
N PHE A 86 -12.90 -1.92 -19.68
CA PHE A 86 -12.43 -0.76 -18.92
C PHE A 86 -12.97 0.57 -19.49
N LEU A 87 -13.01 0.71 -20.81
CA LEU A 87 -13.60 1.88 -21.46
C LEU A 87 -15.11 1.97 -21.21
N ASP A 88 -15.84 0.88 -21.36
CA ASP A 88 -17.28 0.83 -21.14
C ASP A 88 -17.64 1.15 -19.68
N GLU A 89 -16.87 0.63 -18.72
CA GLU A 89 -17.03 0.94 -17.30
C GLU A 89 -16.66 2.39 -16.94
N ASN A 90 -15.87 3.08 -17.76
CA ASN A 90 -15.41 4.45 -17.53
C ASN A 90 -15.94 5.48 -18.53
N LEU A 91 -16.72 5.07 -19.54
CA LEU A 91 -17.42 6.00 -20.44
C LEU A 91 -18.45 6.86 -19.70
N ASP A 92 -19.04 6.36 -18.61
CA ASP A 92 -19.84 7.13 -17.64
C ASP A 92 -18.98 7.84 -16.58
N GLY A 93 -17.68 8.02 -16.86
CA GLY A 93 -16.68 8.53 -15.91
C GLY A 93 -17.03 9.89 -15.31
N ASN A 94 -17.82 10.70 -16.01
CA ASN A 94 -18.25 12.00 -15.49
C ASN A 94 -19.35 11.85 -14.42
N ASP A 95 -20.30 10.94 -14.63
CA ASP A 95 -21.39 10.67 -13.67
C ASP A 95 -20.83 9.92 -12.45
N LYS A 96 -20.00 8.90 -12.68
CA LYS A 96 -19.32 8.17 -11.60
C LYS A 96 -18.38 9.07 -10.79
N LYS A 97 -17.65 9.98 -11.44
CA LYS A 97 -16.82 10.99 -10.76
C LYS A 97 -17.68 11.96 -9.92
N GLN A 98 -18.81 12.40 -10.42
CA GLN A 98 -19.73 13.26 -9.68
C GLN A 98 -20.34 12.52 -8.48
N MET A 99 -20.77 11.28 -8.66
CA MET A 99 -21.30 10.42 -7.56
C MET A 99 -20.23 10.21 -6.47
N LEU A 100 -19.01 9.80 -6.85
CA LEU A 100 -17.90 9.62 -5.89
C LEU A 100 -17.54 10.93 -5.19
N SER A 101 -17.53 12.06 -5.91
CA SER A 101 -17.27 13.37 -5.31
C SER A 101 -18.36 13.78 -4.32
N ALA A 102 -19.61 13.47 -4.60
CA ALA A 102 -20.72 13.72 -3.69
C ALA A 102 -20.65 12.82 -2.44
N GLU A 103 -20.26 11.55 -2.61
CA GLU A 103 -20.07 10.60 -1.52
C GLU A 103 -18.90 11.01 -0.62
N ILE A 104 -17.75 11.41 -1.20
CA ILE A 104 -16.61 11.94 -0.46
C ILE A 104 -17.06 13.13 0.40
N LYS A 105 -17.73 14.13 -0.17
CA LYS A 105 -18.21 15.30 0.58
C LYS A 105 -19.16 14.92 1.73
N LYS A 106 -19.99 13.92 1.52
CA LYS A 106 -20.88 13.41 2.57
C LYS A 106 -20.08 12.78 3.71
N LEU A 107 -19.13 11.90 3.37
CA LEU A 107 -18.26 11.23 4.36
C LEU A 107 -17.38 12.22 5.12
N GLU A 108 -16.82 13.21 4.44
CA GLU A 108 -16.05 14.29 5.07
C GLU A 108 -16.87 15.04 6.10
N LYS A 109 -18.11 15.37 5.78
CA LYS A 109 -19.03 16.03 6.72
C LYS A 109 -19.31 15.14 7.94
N GLU A 110 -19.55 13.85 7.74
CA GLU A 110 -19.78 12.90 8.82
C GLU A 110 -18.54 12.75 9.72
N VAL A 111 -17.34 12.67 9.13
CA VAL A 111 -16.08 12.62 9.88
C VAL A 111 -15.90 13.86 10.73
N LEU A 112 -16.09 15.05 10.15
CA LEU A 112 -15.96 16.31 10.89
C LEU A 112 -16.97 16.42 12.03
N GLN A 113 -18.22 15.98 11.84
CA GLN A 113 -19.23 15.97 12.90
C GLN A 113 -18.84 15.03 14.06
N LYS A 114 -18.41 13.81 13.74
CA LYS A 114 -17.94 12.84 14.75
C LYS A 114 -16.69 13.32 15.47
N ALA A 115 -15.74 13.93 14.74
CA ALA A 115 -14.53 14.51 15.32
C ALA A 115 -14.83 15.70 16.25
N ALA A 116 -15.78 16.54 15.89
CA ALA A 116 -16.23 17.64 16.74
C ALA A 116 -16.86 17.11 18.04
N TYR A 117 -17.76 16.14 17.92
CA TYR A 117 -18.38 15.49 19.09
C TYR A 117 -17.33 14.85 20.03
N LEU A 118 -16.33 14.17 19.46
CA LEU A 118 -15.23 13.59 20.24
C LEU A 118 -14.42 14.67 20.95
N SER A 119 -14.14 15.79 20.29
CA SER A 119 -13.43 16.94 20.85
C SER A 119 -14.18 17.55 22.04
N GLU A 120 -15.50 17.75 21.92
CA GLU A 120 -16.33 18.24 23.04
C GLU A 120 -16.27 17.29 24.24
N LYS A 121 -16.36 16.00 24.03
CA LYS A 121 -16.23 15.00 25.09
C LYS A 121 -14.86 15.05 25.75
N ARG A 122 -13.79 15.18 24.96
CA ARG A 122 -12.42 15.33 25.49
C ARG A 122 -12.28 16.57 26.36
N ILE A 123 -12.78 17.72 25.91
CA ILE A 123 -12.74 18.97 26.68
C ILE A 123 -13.48 18.84 28.01
N SER A 124 -14.64 18.18 28.02
CA SER A 124 -15.38 17.93 29.25
C SER A 124 -14.61 17.01 30.20
N CYS A 125 -14.16 15.84 29.69
CA CYS A 125 -13.41 14.87 30.49
C CYS A 125 -12.06 15.43 30.96
N ALA A 126 -11.41 16.31 30.18
CA ALA A 126 -10.16 16.93 30.57
C ALA A 126 -10.29 17.73 31.85
N LYS A 127 -11.36 18.53 32.00
CA LYS A 127 -11.60 19.31 33.19
C LYS A 127 -11.84 18.45 34.46
N GLU A 128 -12.54 17.34 34.29
CA GLU A 128 -12.76 16.38 35.36
C GLU A 128 -11.44 15.69 35.73
N LEU A 129 -10.67 15.26 34.75
CA LEU A 129 -9.36 14.65 34.94
C LEU A 129 -8.38 15.59 35.65
N GLU A 130 -8.29 16.84 35.22
CA GLU A 130 -7.43 17.86 35.84
C GLU A 130 -7.73 17.97 37.34
N LYS A 131 -9.00 18.08 37.68
CA LYS A 131 -9.43 18.18 39.09
C LYS A 131 -9.09 16.93 39.89
N GLU A 132 -9.41 15.73 39.35
CA GLU A 132 -9.12 14.46 40.05
C GLU A 132 -7.63 14.23 40.25
N VAL A 133 -6.80 14.56 39.22
CA VAL A 133 -5.35 14.46 39.32
C VAL A 133 -4.80 15.41 40.39
N ASP A 134 -5.22 16.68 40.37
CA ASP A 134 -4.76 17.67 41.33
C ASP A 134 -5.10 17.27 42.78
N GLU A 135 -6.31 16.75 43.05
CA GLU A 135 -6.71 16.23 44.34
C GLU A 135 -5.80 15.07 44.83
N ILE A 136 -5.45 14.15 43.95
CA ILE A 136 -4.56 13.04 44.27
C ILE A 136 -3.13 13.55 44.48
N LEU A 137 -2.62 14.47 43.66
CA LEU A 137 -1.28 15.03 43.77
C LEU A 137 -1.06 15.74 45.12
N VAL A 138 -2.07 16.45 45.62
CA VAL A 138 -2.03 17.04 46.97
C VAL A 138 -1.80 15.97 48.04
N ASN A 139 -2.50 14.83 47.95
CA ASN A 139 -2.36 13.69 48.87
C ASN A 139 -1.01 12.97 48.74
N LEU A 140 -0.37 13.07 47.55
CA LEU A 140 0.96 12.52 47.30
C LEU A 140 2.11 13.49 47.60
N GLY A 141 1.83 14.57 48.34
CA GLY A 141 2.83 15.54 48.81
C GLY A 141 3.24 16.58 47.76
N MET A 142 2.50 16.73 46.70
CA MET A 142 2.76 17.70 45.63
C MET A 142 1.82 18.91 45.74
N LYS A 143 1.86 19.57 46.90
CA LYS A 143 1.06 20.77 47.14
C LYS A 143 1.51 21.92 46.27
N GLY A 144 0.57 22.50 45.50
CA GLY A 144 0.86 23.60 44.56
C GLY A 144 1.25 23.16 43.16
N THR A 145 1.33 21.86 42.92
CA THR A 145 1.41 21.30 41.56
C THR A 145 0.05 21.41 40.87
N THR A 146 0.04 21.80 39.63
CA THR A 146 -1.18 21.86 38.79
C THR A 146 -0.98 20.99 37.56
N PHE A 147 -1.93 20.09 37.33
CA PHE A 147 -2.00 19.27 36.14
C PHE A 147 -2.91 19.95 35.11
N GLY A 148 -2.57 19.84 33.83
CA GLY A 148 -3.37 20.40 32.74
C GLY A 148 -3.40 19.48 31.52
N VAL A 149 -4.47 19.59 30.74
CA VAL A 149 -4.64 18.88 29.50
C VAL A 149 -4.77 19.88 28.36
N SER A 150 -3.77 19.93 27.51
CA SER A 150 -3.81 20.73 26.27
C SER A 150 -4.52 19.97 25.18
N ILE A 151 -5.59 20.54 24.65
CA ILE A 151 -6.34 19.98 23.50
C ILE A 151 -6.29 21.02 22.40
N LYS A 152 -5.53 20.74 21.33
CA LYS A 152 -5.36 21.64 20.19
C LYS A 152 -5.86 20.96 18.92
N GLU A 153 -6.53 21.70 18.05
CA GLU A 153 -6.91 21.16 16.76
C GLU A 153 -5.67 21.00 15.87
N LYS A 154 -5.63 19.88 15.15
CA LYS A 154 -4.60 19.64 14.14
C LYS A 154 -4.71 20.66 13.00
N SER A 155 -3.58 21.15 12.55
CA SER A 155 -3.51 22.06 11.40
C SER A 155 -3.63 21.28 10.09
N GLY A 156 -4.29 21.88 9.08
CA GLY A 156 -4.40 21.31 7.75
C GLY A 156 -5.47 22.03 6.92
N THR A 157 -5.48 21.80 5.62
CA THR A 157 -6.50 22.30 4.70
C THR A 157 -7.56 21.22 4.42
N GLU A 158 -7.12 19.99 4.25
CA GLU A 158 -7.95 18.84 3.93
C GLU A 158 -8.41 18.09 5.19
N VAL A 159 -9.55 17.41 5.09
CA VAL A 159 -10.13 16.63 6.20
C VAL A 159 -9.17 15.54 6.67
N GLU A 160 -8.46 14.88 5.75
CA GLU A 160 -7.45 13.85 6.03
C GLU A 160 -6.26 14.38 6.86
N GLN A 161 -5.91 15.66 6.66
CA GLN A 161 -4.86 16.31 7.45
C GLN A 161 -5.36 16.72 8.84
N LYS A 162 -6.62 17.16 8.92
CA LYS A 162 -7.25 17.61 10.17
C LYS A 162 -7.68 16.44 11.05
N CYS A 163 -8.08 15.32 10.48
CA CYS A 163 -8.65 14.18 11.19
C CYS A 163 -7.84 12.91 10.95
N GLY A 164 -7.20 12.40 11.99
CA GLY A 164 -6.57 11.08 12.00
C GLY A 164 -7.48 10.00 12.59
N PRO A 165 -6.95 8.77 12.81
CA PRO A 165 -7.69 7.65 13.40
C PRO A 165 -8.28 7.97 14.78
N TYR A 166 -7.68 8.94 15.49
CA TYR A 166 -8.06 9.38 16.82
C TYR A 166 -8.77 10.75 16.84
N GLY A 167 -9.30 11.21 15.71
CA GLY A 167 -10.00 12.48 15.60
C GLY A 167 -9.10 13.67 15.25
N LYS A 168 -9.64 14.88 15.49
CA LYS A 168 -9.01 16.14 15.06
C LYS A 168 -8.07 16.77 16.08
N ASP A 169 -7.99 16.23 17.30
CA ASP A 169 -7.26 16.86 18.38
C ASP A 169 -5.88 16.26 18.57
N ASP A 170 -4.91 17.10 18.85
CA ASP A 170 -3.65 16.75 19.48
C ASP A 170 -3.80 17.00 20.98
N VAL A 171 -3.65 15.92 21.78
CA VAL A 171 -3.81 15.95 23.23
C VAL A 171 -2.46 15.79 23.89
N GLU A 172 -2.11 16.73 24.78
CA GLU A 172 -0.86 16.72 25.51
C GLU A 172 -1.12 16.97 27.00
N PHE A 173 -0.54 16.15 27.86
CA PHE A 173 -0.56 16.35 29.30
C PHE A 173 0.53 17.34 29.74
N LEU A 174 0.12 18.32 30.50
CA LEU A 174 0.96 19.38 30.98
C LEU A 174 1.00 19.35 32.50
N ILE A 175 2.06 19.92 33.07
CA ILE A 175 2.21 20.06 34.49
C ILE A 175 2.97 21.33 34.84
N SER A 176 2.60 21.94 35.96
CA SER A 176 3.38 22.98 36.67
C SER A 176 3.70 22.47 38.05
N ALA A 177 4.98 22.30 38.39
CA ALA A 177 5.41 21.77 39.68
C ALA A 177 5.24 22.78 40.83
N ASN A 178 5.22 24.08 40.54
CA ASN A 178 5.12 25.13 41.55
C ASN A 178 4.11 26.21 41.14
N PRO A 179 3.41 26.83 42.10
CA PRO A 179 2.50 27.91 41.79
C PRO A 179 3.18 29.06 41.06
N GLY A 180 2.55 29.54 39.99
CA GLY A 180 3.06 30.64 39.17
C GLY A 180 4.02 30.25 38.04
N ASN A 181 4.47 29.01 37.99
CA ASN A 181 5.24 28.51 36.86
C ASN A 181 4.31 28.17 35.66
N PRO A 182 4.80 28.28 34.44
CA PRO A 182 4.02 27.87 33.26
C PRO A 182 3.82 26.35 33.26
N LEU A 183 2.69 25.93 32.71
CA LEU A 183 2.43 24.53 32.38
C LEU A 183 3.37 24.07 31.27
N LEU A 184 4.14 23.02 31.54
CA LEU A 184 5.08 22.41 30.58
C LEU A 184 4.66 20.96 30.29
N PRO A 185 5.00 20.43 29.11
CA PRO A 185 4.76 19.03 28.77
C PRO A 185 5.27 18.09 29.86
N LEU A 186 4.47 17.08 30.22
CA LEU A 186 4.80 16.08 31.23
C LEU A 186 6.15 15.42 30.98
N ALA A 187 6.50 15.22 29.70
CA ALA A 187 7.80 14.69 29.30
C ALA A 187 9.01 15.56 29.68
N LYS A 188 8.79 16.81 30.10
CA LYS A 188 9.85 17.75 30.48
C LYS A 188 10.02 17.89 32.01
N ILE A 189 9.36 17.06 32.80
CA ILE A 189 9.59 17.00 34.24
C ILE A 189 11.03 16.56 34.53
N ALA A 190 11.72 17.33 35.36
CA ALA A 190 13.12 17.08 35.70
C ALA A 190 13.32 16.07 36.85
N SER A 191 12.32 15.86 37.70
CA SER A 191 12.40 15.01 38.90
C SER A 191 11.74 13.63 38.65
N GLY A 192 12.51 12.55 38.80
CA GLY A 192 12.02 11.16 38.68
C GLY A 192 10.92 10.86 39.71
N GLY A 193 11.08 11.27 40.95
CA GLY A 193 10.09 11.07 42.01
C GLY A 193 8.77 11.83 41.77
N GLU A 194 8.84 13.06 41.24
CA GLU A 194 7.63 13.82 40.88
C GLU A 194 6.90 13.13 39.72
N LEU A 195 7.62 12.71 38.67
CA LEU A 195 7.05 12.00 37.55
C LEU A 195 6.38 10.68 37.98
N SER A 196 7.03 9.91 38.86
CA SER A 196 6.48 8.65 39.39
C SER A 196 5.18 8.87 40.17
N ARG A 197 5.09 9.94 40.99
CA ARG A 197 3.85 10.29 41.70
C ARG A 197 2.73 10.77 40.76
N VAL A 198 3.05 11.56 39.75
CA VAL A 198 2.06 11.95 38.71
C VAL A 198 1.56 10.71 37.96
N MET A 199 2.47 9.80 37.59
CA MET A 199 2.08 8.54 36.94
C MET A 199 1.23 7.67 37.89
N LEU A 200 1.51 7.63 39.18
CA LEU A 200 0.68 6.93 40.17
C LEU A 200 -0.74 7.53 40.21
N ALA A 201 -0.87 8.87 40.23
CA ALA A 201 -2.17 9.53 40.19
C ALA A 201 -2.96 9.18 38.94
N LEU A 202 -2.36 9.31 37.77
CA LEU A 202 -2.99 8.95 36.48
C LEU A 202 -3.39 7.46 36.43
N LYS A 203 -2.49 6.56 36.85
CA LYS A 203 -2.77 5.12 36.89
C LYS A 203 -3.86 4.75 37.89
N THR A 204 -4.02 5.50 38.96
CA THR A 204 -5.11 5.32 39.92
C THR A 204 -6.46 5.70 39.31
N ILE A 205 -6.53 6.80 38.56
CA ILE A 205 -7.75 7.25 37.90
C ILE A 205 -8.12 6.29 36.77
N PHE A 206 -7.14 5.93 35.92
CA PHE A 206 -7.36 5.03 34.77
C PHE A 206 -7.36 3.54 35.15
N ALA A 207 -7.35 3.17 36.42
CA ALA A 207 -7.22 1.78 36.87
C ALA A 207 -8.21 0.81 36.19
N LYS A 208 -9.43 1.25 35.89
CA LYS A 208 -10.47 0.42 35.28
C LYS A 208 -10.35 0.28 33.75
N SER A 209 -9.73 1.24 33.08
CA SER A 209 -9.62 1.30 31.61
C SER A 209 -8.25 0.91 31.08
N ASP A 210 -7.24 0.86 31.95
CA ASP A 210 -5.87 0.50 31.59
C ASP A 210 -5.68 -1.02 31.57
N SER A 211 -5.25 -1.56 30.44
CA SER A 211 -5.01 -3.00 30.25
C SER A 211 -3.66 -3.49 30.75
N VAL A 212 -2.80 -2.60 31.26
CA VAL A 212 -1.45 -2.97 31.75
C VAL A 212 -1.57 -3.75 33.05
N GLY A 213 -1.12 -5.01 33.04
CA GLY A 213 -1.20 -5.93 34.19
C GLY A 213 -0.10 -5.75 35.24
N THR A 214 1.05 -5.17 34.89
CA THR A 214 2.20 -4.99 35.78
C THR A 214 2.70 -3.55 35.68
N LEU A 215 2.91 -2.92 36.82
CA LEU A 215 3.46 -1.56 36.94
C LEU A 215 4.71 -1.57 37.83
N ILE A 216 5.71 -0.80 37.44
CA ILE A 216 6.95 -0.61 38.19
C ILE A 216 7.09 0.87 38.50
N PHE A 217 7.15 1.21 39.80
CA PHE A 217 7.41 2.56 40.26
C PHE A 217 8.80 2.65 40.87
N ASP A 218 9.62 3.53 40.32
CA ASP A 218 10.96 3.80 40.80
C ASP A 218 11.02 5.22 41.39
N GLU A 219 11.83 5.41 42.44
CA GLU A 219 12.06 6.70 43.11
C GLU A 219 10.79 7.41 43.61
N ILE A 220 9.68 6.70 43.84
CA ILE A 220 8.39 7.30 44.18
C ILE A 220 8.41 8.03 45.52
N ASP A 221 9.32 7.66 46.39
CA ASP A 221 9.52 8.19 47.72
C ASP A 221 10.55 9.34 47.81
N THR A 222 11.13 9.73 46.70
CA THR A 222 12.11 10.84 46.66
C THR A 222 11.48 12.14 47.11
N GLY A 223 12.06 12.72 48.16
CA GLY A 223 11.63 14.01 48.73
C GLY A 223 10.36 13.97 49.57
N ILE A 224 9.89 12.80 49.99
CA ILE A 224 8.73 12.63 50.87
C ILE A 224 9.06 11.80 52.11
N GLY A 225 8.21 11.87 53.15
CA GLY A 225 8.31 11.08 54.35
C GLY A 225 7.05 11.22 55.20
N GLY A 226 7.01 10.53 56.37
CA GLY A 226 5.91 10.60 57.31
C GLY A 226 4.54 10.24 56.71
N GLU A 227 3.54 11.08 56.94
CA GLU A 227 2.16 10.87 56.49
C GLU A 227 2.01 10.76 54.95
N ILE A 228 2.87 11.48 54.19
CA ILE A 228 2.84 11.46 52.74
C ILE A 228 3.27 10.08 52.24
N ALA A 229 4.30 9.48 52.82
CA ALA A 229 4.75 8.13 52.43
C ALA A 229 3.64 7.09 52.71
N VAL A 230 2.93 7.18 53.79
CA VAL A 230 1.77 6.32 54.10
C VAL A 230 0.65 6.53 53.06
N SER A 231 0.42 7.77 52.63
CA SER A 231 -0.57 8.07 51.59
C SER A 231 -0.19 7.43 50.25
N VAL A 232 1.08 7.55 49.84
CA VAL A 232 1.62 6.89 48.64
C VAL A 232 1.42 5.37 48.70
N GLY A 233 1.79 4.74 49.85
CA GLY A 233 1.59 3.31 50.08
C GLY A 233 0.12 2.88 49.96
N ASN A 234 -0.81 3.70 50.49
CA ASN A 234 -2.25 3.44 50.35
C ASN A 234 -2.74 3.51 48.89
N HIS A 235 -2.24 4.47 48.09
CA HIS A 235 -2.56 4.53 46.65
C HIS A 235 -2.01 3.34 45.89
N ILE A 236 -0.77 2.93 46.18
CA ILE A 236 -0.16 1.72 45.58
C ILE A 236 -0.98 0.48 45.95
N LYS A 237 -1.33 0.31 47.26
CA LYS A 237 -2.14 -0.82 47.72
C LYS A 237 -3.50 -0.88 47.02
N LYS A 238 -4.17 0.26 46.86
CA LYS A 238 -5.45 0.35 46.14
C LYS A 238 -5.30 -0.05 44.66
N LEU A 239 -4.23 0.40 44.02
CA LEU A 239 -3.94 0.10 42.64
C LEU A 239 -3.56 -1.40 42.43
N ALA A 240 -2.94 -2.02 43.44
CA ALA A 240 -2.53 -3.43 43.43
C ALA A 240 -3.71 -4.42 43.54
N THR A 241 -4.93 -3.98 43.79
CA THR A 241 -6.09 -4.88 43.91
C THR A 241 -6.43 -5.60 42.62
N GLY A 242 -6.00 -5.08 41.46
CA GLY A 242 -6.30 -5.69 40.14
C GLY A 242 -5.08 -5.94 39.27
N ARG A 243 -3.85 -5.71 39.78
CA ARG A 243 -2.62 -5.80 39.02
C ARG A 243 -1.39 -5.99 39.86
N GLN A 244 -0.29 -6.45 39.25
CA GLN A 244 0.99 -6.59 39.94
C GLN A 244 1.71 -5.24 39.96
N ILE A 245 2.24 -4.88 41.16
CA ILE A 245 3.00 -3.66 41.32
C ILE A 245 4.36 -3.97 41.97
N PHE A 246 5.41 -3.45 41.35
CA PHE A 246 6.75 -3.40 41.94
C PHE A 246 7.04 -1.96 42.30
N CYS A 247 7.56 -1.77 43.52
CA CYS A 247 7.95 -0.45 43.97
C CYS A 247 9.41 -0.51 44.48
N ILE A 248 10.25 0.37 43.96
CA ILE A 248 11.62 0.57 44.46
C ILE A 248 11.59 1.75 45.38
N THR A 249 11.82 1.52 46.67
CA THR A 249 11.65 2.50 47.73
C THR A 249 12.68 2.30 48.84
N HIS A 250 13.05 3.40 49.54
CA HIS A 250 13.87 3.38 50.76
C HIS A 250 13.02 3.48 52.05
N LEU A 251 11.72 3.76 51.90
CA LEU A 251 10.83 3.98 53.01
C LEU A 251 10.03 2.72 53.36
N ALA A 252 10.17 2.25 54.59
CA ALA A 252 9.45 1.06 55.07
C ALA A 252 7.92 1.27 55.17
N SER A 253 7.43 2.50 55.04
CA SER A 253 6.01 2.86 55.10
C SER A 253 5.30 2.79 53.75
N ILE A 254 6.01 2.54 52.64
CA ILE A 254 5.50 2.30 51.31
C ILE A 254 5.53 0.80 51.01
#